data_59d056a4301674d264a0abd78cd50fea
#
_entry.id   59d056a4301674d264a0abd78cd50fea
#
_cell.length_a   1.000
_cell.length_b   1.000
_cell.length_c   1.000
_cell.angle_alpha   90.00
_cell.angle_beta   90.00
_cell.angle_gamma   90.00
#
_symmetry.space_group_name_H-M   'P 1'
#
loop_
_entity.id
_entity.type
_entity.pdbx_description
1 polymer ?
#
loop_
_entity_poly.entity_id
_entity_poly.type
_entity_poly.pdbx_seq_one_letter_code
_entity_poly.pdbx_strand_id
1 'polypeptide(L)'
;MDMYGPEPLGYLIPTAEGRLMVIETVRDRRPPQNDVDNAVLFMSMLAYSGRCRVLDDNRFVTDVDVAWHPAWMNTEQTRAFEIDDDLLSVSTVGMVHPNFPGRTGQAVVRWRRTSE
;
A
#
# COMPACT_ATOMS: atom_id res chain seq x y z
N MET A 1 -13.46 -3.74 4.12
CA MET A 1 -12.74 -3.89 5.38
C MET A 1 -11.51 -3.00 5.36
N ASP A 2 -11.36 -2.20 6.37
CA ASP A 2 -10.25 -1.27 6.50
C ASP A 2 -9.12 -1.96 7.26
N MET A 3 -8.09 -2.39 6.54
CA MET A 3 -6.99 -3.18 7.11
C MET A 3 -6.08 -2.38 8.03
N TYR A 4 -6.06 -1.06 7.87
CA TYR A 4 -5.11 -0.20 8.58
C TYR A 4 -5.82 0.79 9.49
N GLY A 5 -7.06 0.48 9.86
CA GLY A 5 -7.87 1.30 10.74
C GLY A 5 -8.40 2.57 10.06
N PRO A 6 -9.14 3.41 10.80
CA PRO A 6 -9.61 4.68 10.27
C PRO A 6 -8.44 5.66 10.19
N GLU A 7 -8.40 6.45 9.14
CA GLU A 7 -7.41 7.51 8.95
C GLU A 7 -5.95 7.02 9.10
N PRO A 8 -5.51 6.02 8.33
CA PRO A 8 -4.12 5.60 8.39
C PRO A 8 -3.18 6.72 7.96
N LEU A 9 -1.91 6.63 8.37
CA LEU A 9 -0.87 7.56 7.96
C LEU A 9 -0.07 6.97 6.81
N GLY A 10 0.37 7.80 5.89
CA GLY A 10 1.24 7.30 4.83
C GLY A 10 1.42 8.28 3.69
N TYR A 11 2.24 7.85 2.74
CA TYR A 11 2.53 8.59 1.52
C TYR A 11 2.57 7.63 0.34
N LEU A 12 2.10 8.13 -0.80
CA LEU A 12 2.27 7.49 -2.10
C LEU A 12 3.01 8.49 -2.97
N ILE A 13 4.20 8.11 -3.43
CA ILE A 13 5.08 9.02 -4.14
C ILE A 13 5.45 8.40 -5.51
N PRO A 14 4.82 8.90 -6.59
CA PRO A 14 5.27 8.53 -7.93
C PRO A 14 6.40 9.46 -8.36
N THR A 15 7.34 8.94 -9.14
CA THR A 15 8.39 9.76 -9.74
C THR A 15 8.15 9.93 -11.24
N ALA A 16 8.76 10.95 -11.81
CA ALA A 16 8.67 11.21 -13.25
C ALA A 16 9.25 10.06 -14.09
N GLU A 17 10.19 9.31 -13.51
CA GLU A 17 10.84 8.19 -14.17
C GLU A 17 10.01 6.90 -14.14
N GLY A 18 8.87 6.92 -13.43
CA GLY A 18 7.98 5.78 -13.38
C GLY A 18 8.17 4.86 -12.19
N ARG A 19 8.80 5.33 -11.12
CA ARG A 19 8.88 4.58 -9.87
C ARG A 19 7.75 5.00 -8.94
N LEU A 20 7.19 4.03 -8.24
CA LEU A 20 6.18 4.27 -7.21
C LEU A 20 6.74 3.83 -5.87
N MET A 21 6.57 4.66 -4.84
CA MET A 21 6.89 4.33 -3.46
C MET A 21 5.65 4.53 -2.61
N VAL A 22 5.33 3.54 -1.80
CA VAL A 22 4.16 3.58 -0.92
C VAL A 22 4.58 3.17 0.48
N ILE A 23 4.15 3.95 1.46
CA ILE A 23 4.23 3.58 2.87
C ILE A 23 2.92 3.94 3.54
N GLU A 24 2.37 3.01 4.31
CA GLU A 24 1.12 3.23 5.05
C GLU A 24 1.21 2.52 6.39
N THR A 25 0.79 3.19 7.45
CA THR A 25 0.77 2.62 8.78
C THR A 25 -0.56 2.91 9.45
N VAL A 26 -0.94 2.04 10.39
CA VAL A 26 -1.98 2.34 11.36
C VAL A 26 -1.57 3.60 12.13
N ARG A 27 -2.55 4.43 12.54
CA ARG A 27 -2.25 5.75 13.11
C ARG A 27 -1.57 5.66 14.47
N ASP A 28 -2.16 4.99 15.43
CA ASP A 28 -1.74 5.07 16.84
C ASP A 28 -0.77 3.95 17.21
N ARG A 29 0.45 4.02 16.66
CA ARG A 29 1.49 3.03 16.94
C ARG A 29 2.39 3.48 18.09
N ARG A 30 2.86 2.51 18.86
CA ARG A 30 3.78 2.74 19.99
C ARG A 30 5.06 1.96 19.80
N PRO A 31 6.19 2.43 20.37
CA PRO A 31 7.42 1.65 20.36
C PRO A 31 7.21 0.27 20.99
N PRO A 32 7.82 -0.78 20.41
CA PRO A 32 7.63 -2.13 20.94
C PRO A 32 8.37 -2.34 22.25
N GLN A 33 7.81 -3.14 23.13
CA GLN A 33 8.42 -3.51 24.40
C GLN A 33 8.78 -4.99 24.48
N ASN A 34 8.35 -5.78 23.50
CA ASN A 34 8.59 -7.22 23.46
C ASN A 34 8.40 -7.73 22.03
N ASP A 35 8.64 -9.02 21.82
CA ASP A 35 8.57 -9.63 20.50
C ASP A 35 7.15 -9.67 19.93
N VAL A 36 6.14 -9.80 20.78
CA VAL A 36 4.74 -9.76 20.34
C VAL A 36 4.41 -8.39 19.76
N ASP A 37 4.85 -7.33 20.43
CA ASP A 37 4.67 -5.97 19.93
C ASP A 37 5.35 -5.77 18.57
N ASN A 38 6.56 -6.32 18.40
CA ASN A 38 7.26 -6.26 17.12
C ASN A 38 6.44 -6.93 16.01
N ALA A 39 5.85 -8.08 16.30
CA ALA A 39 5.02 -8.79 15.32
C ALA A 39 3.78 -7.96 14.95
N VAL A 40 3.12 -7.37 15.94
CA VAL A 40 1.95 -6.52 15.70
C VAL A 40 2.32 -5.31 14.84
N LEU A 41 3.44 -4.66 15.14
CA LEU A 41 3.90 -3.50 14.38
C LEU A 41 4.21 -3.86 12.93
N PHE A 42 4.87 -5.00 12.71
CA PHE A 42 5.13 -5.47 11.35
C PHE A 42 3.83 -5.65 10.56
N MET A 43 2.78 -6.13 11.21
CA MET A 43 1.47 -6.37 10.59
C MET A 43 0.62 -5.11 10.44
N SER A 44 1.03 -4.01 11.07
CA SER A 44 0.25 -2.76 11.10
C SER A 44 0.69 -1.76 10.03
N MET A 45 1.43 -2.21 9.04
CA MET A 45 1.95 -1.35 7.99
C MET A 45 2.10 -2.09 6.67
N LEU A 46 2.26 -1.30 5.61
CA LEU A 46 2.83 -1.80 4.36
C LEU A 46 3.83 -0.77 3.85
N ALA A 47 4.83 -1.24 3.13
CA ALA A 47 5.76 -0.38 2.42
C ALA A 47 6.32 -1.17 1.24
N TYR A 48 6.32 -0.55 0.08
CA TYR A 48 6.92 -1.16 -1.10
C TYR A 48 7.29 -0.10 -2.13
N SER A 49 8.15 -0.49 -3.04
CA SER A 49 8.55 0.34 -4.16
C SER A 49 8.79 -0.53 -5.38
N GLY A 50 8.63 0.04 -6.55
CA GLY A 50 8.89 -0.66 -7.78
C GLY A 50 8.60 0.19 -8.99
N ARG A 51 8.85 -0.38 -10.16
CA ARG A 51 8.48 0.28 -11.41
C ARG A 51 6.99 0.19 -11.61
N CYS A 52 6.40 1.34 -11.93
CA CYS A 52 4.97 1.46 -12.14
C CYS A 52 4.70 1.74 -13.61
N ARG A 53 3.72 1.06 -14.18
CA ARG A 53 3.23 1.35 -15.53
C ARG A 53 1.71 1.35 -15.52
N VAL A 54 1.15 2.28 -16.26
CA VAL A 54 -0.31 2.38 -16.40
C VAL A 54 -0.75 1.38 -17.48
N LEU A 55 -1.74 0.57 -17.15
CA LEU A 55 -2.27 -0.44 -18.08
C LEU A 55 -3.37 0.13 -18.96
N ASP A 56 -4.27 0.92 -18.36
CA ASP A 56 -5.39 1.54 -19.06
C ASP A 56 -5.88 2.76 -18.26
N ASP A 57 -7.08 3.25 -18.57
CA ASP A 57 -7.60 4.48 -17.95
C ASP A 57 -7.83 4.36 -16.44
N ASN A 58 -7.90 3.14 -15.91
CA ASN A 58 -8.27 2.94 -14.51
C ASN A 58 -7.45 1.86 -13.79
N ARG A 59 -6.38 1.37 -14.39
CA ARG A 59 -5.52 0.37 -13.74
C ARG A 59 -4.05 0.66 -13.98
N PHE A 60 -3.24 0.36 -12.96
CA PHE A 60 -1.79 0.37 -13.07
C PHE A 60 -1.21 -0.86 -12.38
N VAL A 61 0.02 -1.20 -12.73
CA VAL A 61 0.75 -2.30 -12.11
C VAL A 61 2.10 -1.79 -11.62
N THR A 62 2.52 -2.26 -10.45
CA THR A 62 3.85 -1.99 -9.90
C THR A 62 4.61 -3.30 -9.87
N ASP A 63 5.77 -3.32 -10.53
CA ASP A 63 6.72 -4.43 -10.44
C ASP A 63 7.57 -4.17 -9.19
N VAL A 64 7.25 -4.83 -8.10
CA VAL A 64 7.84 -4.55 -6.78
C VAL A 64 9.25 -5.12 -6.72
N ASP A 65 10.22 -4.28 -6.39
CA ASP A 65 11.61 -4.72 -6.19
C ASP A 65 12.07 -4.61 -4.73
N VAL A 66 11.39 -3.78 -3.93
CA VAL A 66 11.66 -3.65 -2.50
C VAL A 66 10.33 -3.58 -1.75
N ALA A 67 10.20 -4.38 -0.70
CA ALA A 67 9.00 -4.36 0.13
C ALA A 67 9.37 -4.70 1.57
N TRP A 68 8.57 -4.17 2.53
CA TRP A 68 8.74 -4.51 3.95
C TRP A 68 8.51 -6.00 4.21
N HIS A 69 7.56 -6.59 3.48
CA HIS A 69 7.23 -8.00 3.62
C HIS A 69 7.85 -8.79 2.47
N PRO A 70 8.68 -9.79 2.76
CA PRO A 70 9.36 -10.54 1.70
C PRO A 70 8.44 -11.20 0.68
N ALA A 71 7.21 -11.52 1.06
CA ALA A 71 6.26 -12.14 0.15
C ALA A 71 5.88 -11.23 -1.04
N TRP A 72 6.06 -9.91 -0.91
CA TRP A 72 5.78 -8.97 -1.99
C TRP A 72 6.98 -8.67 -2.88
N MET A 73 8.18 -9.10 -2.46
CA MET A 73 9.38 -8.91 -3.28
C MET A 73 9.24 -9.65 -4.61
N ASN A 74 9.62 -8.97 -5.69
CA ASN A 74 9.60 -9.54 -7.04
C ASN A 74 8.20 -9.99 -7.49
N THR A 75 7.18 -9.27 -7.07
CA THR A 75 5.80 -9.52 -7.47
C THR A 75 5.26 -8.36 -8.29
N GLU A 76 4.21 -8.62 -9.07
CA GLU A 76 3.43 -7.59 -9.73
C GLU A 76 2.18 -7.30 -8.91
N GLN A 77 1.98 -6.02 -8.57
CA GLN A 77 0.82 -5.58 -7.80
C GLN A 77 -0.05 -4.69 -8.68
N THR A 78 -1.17 -5.25 -9.14
CA THR A 78 -2.12 -4.54 -9.98
C THR A 78 -3.17 -3.85 -9.11
N ARG A 79 -3.47 -2.59 -9.44
CA ARG A 79 -4.44 -1.78 -8.70
C ARG A 79 -5.37 -1.06 -9.66
N ALA A 80 -6.61 -0.93 -9.26
CA ALA A 80 -7.54 -0.01 -9.90
C ALA A 80 -7.41 1.37 -9.26
N PHE A 81 -7.64 2.42 -10.02
CA PHE A 81 -7.54 3.78 -9.49
C PHE A 81 -8.57 4.70 -10.12
N GLU A 82 -8.92 5.75 -9.37
CA GLU A 82 -9.74 6.87 -9.83
C GLU A 82 -9.12 8.15 -9.30
N ILE A 83 -9.12 9.19 -10.11
CA ILE A 83 -8.64 10.51 -9.73
C ILE A 83 -9.83 11.46 -9.78
N ASP A 84 -10.07 12.16 -8.66
CA ASP A 84 -11.10 13.17 -8.52
C ASP A 84 -10.46 14.40 -7.86
N ASP A 85 -10.13 15.42 -8.69
CA ASP A 85 -9.37 16.59 -8.25
C ASP A 85 -8.04 16.18 -7.57
N ASP A 86 -7.92 16.47 -6.27
CA ASP A 86 -6.72 16.18 -5.48
C ASP A 86 -6.75 14.80 -4.83
N LEU A 87 -7.79 14.01 -5.09
CA LEU A 87 -7.98 12.74 -4.44
C LEU A 87 -7.72 11.59 -5.39
N LEU A 88 -6.83 10.71 -5.01
CA LEU A 88 -6.55 9.45 -5.70
C LEU A 88 -7.09 8.31 -4.86
N SER A 89 -8.02 7.55 -5.43
CA SER A 89 -8.53 6.32 -4.81
C SER A 89 -7.87 5.13 -5.48
N VAL A 90 -7.21 4.29 -4.70
CA VAL A 90 -6.53 3.09 -5.18
C VAL A 90 -7.18 1.90 -4.52
N SER A 91 -7.55 0.89 -5.32
CA SER A 91 -8.22 -0.29 -4.81
C SER A 91 -7.57 -1.58 -5.30
N THR A 92 -7.69 -2.60 -4.47
CA THR A 92 -7.27 -3.97 -4.78
C THR A 92 -8.51 -4.82 -4.94
N VAL A 93 -8.46 -5.78 -5.84
CA VAL A 93 -9.58 -6.71 -6.04
C VAL A 93 -9.05 -8.13 -6.04
N GLY A 94 -9.63 -9.00 -5.20
CA GLY A 94 -9.29 -10.41 -5.16
C GLY A 94 -7.87 -10.70 -4.71
N MET A 95 -7.26 -9.80 -3.96
CA MET A 95 -5.88 -9.92 -3.51
C MET A 95 -5.79 -10.57 -2.14
N VAL A 96 -4.78 -11.43 -1.95
CA VAL A 96 -4.42 -11.94 -0.63
C VAL A 96 -3.31 -11.06 -0.07
N HIS A 97 -3.58 -10.38 1.05
CA HIS A 97 -2.58 -9.57 1.72
C HIS A 97 -1.66 -10.48 2.55
N PRO A 98 -0.33 -10.28 2.51
CA PRO A 98 0.59 -11.19 3.23
C PRO A 98 0.41 -11.18 4.74
N ASN A 99 -0.09 -10.09 5.33
CA ASN A 99 -0.38 -10.04 6.76
C ASN A 99 -1.67 -10.76 7.14
N PHE A 100 -2.47 -11.17 6.18
CA PHE A 100 -3.76 -11.84 6.39
C PHE A 100 -3.86 -13.05 5.47
N PRO A 101 -2.99 -14.07 5.65
CA PRO A 101 -2.97 -15.22 4.76
C PRO A 101 -4.29 -15.99 4.81
N GLY A 102 -4.71 -16.48 3.65
CA GLY A 102 -5.96 -17.20 3.52
C GLY A 102 -7.19 -16.33 3.38
N ARG A 103 -7.05 -14.99 3.43
CA ARG A 103 -8.15 -14.07 3.22
C ARG A 103 -7.98 -13.35 1.89
N THR A 104 -9.04 -13.34 1.09
CA THR A 104 -9.13 -12.48 -0.08
C THR A 104 -10.07 -11.34 0.23
N GLY A 105 -9.77 -10.16 -0.28
CA GLY A 105 -10.61 -9.01 -0.04
C GLY A 105 -10.24 -7.85 -0.93
N GLN A 106 -11.04 -6.81 -0.83
CA GLN A 106 -10.79 -5.55 -1.50
C GLN A 106 -10.44 -4.51 -0.46
N ALA A 107 -9.33 -3.82 -0.67
CA ALA A 107 -8.96 -2.66 0.12
C ALA A 107 -9.04 -1.43 -0.76
N VAL A 108 -9.53 -0.33 -0.22
CA VAL A 108 -9.56 0.96 -0.89
C VAL A 108 -8.81 1.95 -0.03
N VAL A 109 -7.82 2.62 -0.61
CA VAL A 109 -7.05 3.65 0.07
C VAL A 109 -7.18 4.94 -0.72
N ARG A 110 -7.44 6.03 -0.03
CA ARG A 110 -7.55 7.35 -0.64
C ARG A 110 -6.37 8.22 -0.24
N TRP A 111 -5.78 8.84 -1.24
CA TRP A 111 -4.58 9.67 -1.08
C TRP A 111 -4.91 11.07 -1.53
N ARG A 112 -4.55 12.06 -0.72
CA ARG A 112 -4.71 13.46 -1.08
C ARG A 112 -3.39 14.01 -1.61
N ARG A 113 -3.46 14.70 -2.74
CA ARG A 113 -2.28 15.38 -3.31
C ARG A 113 -1.81 16.45 -2.33
N THR A 114 -0.51 16.50 -2.11
CA THR A 114 0.14 17.57 -1.36
C THR A 114 1.05 18.34 -2.30
N SER A 115 1.35 19.56 -1.93
CA SER A 115 2.21 20.46 -2.73
C SER A 115 3.51 20.78 -2.00
N GLU A 116 4.13 19.76 -1.44
CA GLU A 116 5.42 19.91 -0.77
C GLU A 116 6.55 20.04 -1.77
#